data_1ac0d2ecc1cda64d75a6b406b3fa9813
#
_entry.id   1ac0d2ecc1cda64d75a6b406b3fa9813
#
_cell.length_a   1.000
_cell.length_b   1.000
_cell.length_c   1.000
_cell.angle_alpha   90.00
_cell.angle_beta   90.00
_cell.angle_gamma   90.00
#
_symmetry.space_group_name_H-M   'P 1'
#
loop_
_entity.id
_entity.type
_entity.pdbx_description
1 polymer ?
#
loop_
_entity_poly.entity_id
_entity_poly.type
_entity_poly.pdbx_seq_one_letter_code
_entity_poly.pdbx_strand_id
1 'polypeptide(L)'
;MLLRNILLAFSMVVTLSAFAPANDKFTPAEQQQISIATPRLFARSNAFNIELSLVRPNEYAFPLPVGKIDRHDNNRLEIVSQEGDAVKAMFAGVVRLSRRHAEYGNVIVVRHSNGLETVYANNAQNLVAVGDRVKAGQTIAIIGSKEGRTYLDFWIMINGGRVNPEIILGLKSHKLHKQTLLCTKKGSNVGVSVVKDEVDISDSSIDLNVDPFVKSEVFKLDLEKLEQQQWAYPLPGAKVISPYGGRRNHAGVDLKTRPNDEIVAAFDGEVIRSGPFSAYGNCVILKHAWGLETLYSHQSKNLVKVGDKVKAGQVIGLTGRTGRATTEHLHFETRFKGRRFNPNIIFDHVNRRLQKSTLTLRKNGGFSSKKN
;
A
#
# COMPACT_ATOMS: atom_id res chain seq x y z
N MET A 1 -20.35 36.34 -23.72
CA MET A 1 -20.13 35.21 -24.62
C MET A 1 -18.61 35.00 -24.75
N LEU A 2 -18.06 34.08 -23.96
CA LEU A 2 -16.73 33.45 -24.15
C LEU A 2 -16.64 32.31 -23.13
N LEU A 3 -16.87 31.09 -23.62
CA LEU A 3 -16.62 29.83 -22.89
C LEU A 3 -15.12 29.69 -22.64
N ARG A 4 -14.70 29.55 -21.38
CA ARG A 4 -13.38 29.07 -21.01
C ARG A 4 -13.45 27.58 -20.79
N ASN A 5 -12.83 26.83 -21.69
CA ASN A 5 -12.62 25.40 -21.62
C ASN A 5 -11.79 25.06 -20.38
N ILE A 6 -12.39 24.32 -19.45
CA ILE A 6 -11.72 23.64 -18.36
C ILE A 6 -11.24 22.31 -18.95
N LEU A 7 -9.94 22.20 -19.24
CA LEU A 7 -9.29 20.91 -19.49
C LEU A 7 -9.20 20.18 -18.14
N LEU A 8 -10.12 19.26 -17.91
CA LEU A 8 -9.98 18.21 -16.92
C LEU A 8 -8.93 17.22 -17.42
N ALA A 9 -7.74 17.27 -16.84
CA ALA A 9 -6.75 16.21 -16.97
C ALA A 9 -7.26 15.00 -16.20
N PHE A 10 -8.00 14.13 -16.88
CA PHE A 10 -8.29 12.78 -16.41
C PHE A 10 -6.96 12.02 -16.34
N SER A 11 -6.41 11.85 -15.15
CA SER A 11 -5.42 10.84 -14.84
C SER A 11 -6.10 9.49 -15.07
N MET A 12 -5.89 8.94 -16.25
CA MET A 12 -6.42 7.63 -16.65
C MET A 12 -5.65 6.58 -15.87
N VAL A 13 -6.18 6.20 -14.69
CA VAL A 13 -5.83 4.93 -14.05
C VAL A 13 -6.29 3.85 -15.01
N VAL A 14 -5.36 3.34 -15.82
CA VAL A 14 -5.60 2.18 -16.67
C VAL A 14 -5.66 0.97 -15.74
N THR A 15 -6.85 0.70 -15.19
CA THR A 15 -7.17 -0.61 -14.65
C THR A 15 -7.02 -1.60 -15.80
N LEU A 16 -5.99 -2.46 -15.73
CA LEU A 16 -5.76 -3.53 -16.69
C LEU A 16 -6.81 -4.65 -16.54
N SER A 17 -8.09 -4.31 -16.73
CA SER A 17 -9.15 -5.30 -16.92
C SER A 17 -9.27 -5.76 -18.38
N ALA A 18 -8.30 -5.49 -19.25
CA ALA A 18 -8.40 -5.76 -20.68
C ALA A 18 -7.11 -6.32 -21.31
N PHE A 19 -6.52 -7.38 -20.72
CA PHE A 19 -5.87 -8.40 -21.53
C PHE A 19 -6.83 -9.58 -21.73
N ALA A 20 -8.01 -9.32 -22.27
CA ALA A 20 -8.68 -10.35 -23.04
C ALA A 20 -7.86 -10.49 -24.33
N PRO A 21 -7.20 -11.62 -24.59
CA PRO A 21 -6.61 -11.85 -25.90
C PRO A 21 -7.74 -11.83 -26.92
N ALA A 22 -7.69 -10.90 -27.85
CA ALA A 22 -8.67 -10.80 -28.94
C ALA A 22 -8.62 -12.02 -29.90
N ASN A 23 -7.74 -12.99 -29.63
CA ASN A 23 -7.68 -14.32 -30.24
C ASN A 23 -7.12 -15.32 -29.24
N ASP A 24 -7.91 -16.28 -28.80
CA ASP A 24 -7.49 -17.43 -27.97
C ASP A 24 -6.57 -18.44 -28.73
N LYS A 25 -5.99 -18.03 -29.85
CA LYS A 25 -5.11 -18.88 -30.67
C LYS A 25 -3.66 -18.55 -30.35
N PHE A 26 -3.03 -19.45 -29.63
CA PHE A 26 -1.58 -19.42 -29.42
C PHE A 26 -0.84 -19.84 -30.68
N THR A 27 0.28 -19.18 -30.97
CA THR A 27 1.16 -19.58 -32.08
C THR A 27 1.78 -20.95 -31.84
N PRO A 28 2.24 -21.67 -32.88
CA PRO A 28 2.93 -22.94 -32.67
C PRO A 28 4.13 -22.86 -31.74
N ALA A 29 4.90 -21.75 -31.77
CA ALA A 29 6.02 -21.52 -30.87
C ALA A 29 5.57 -21.39 -29.40
N GLU A 30 4.47 -20.69 -29.15
CA GLU A 30 3.91 -20.55 -27.79
C GLU A 30 3.37 -21.90 -27.25
N GLN A 31 2.92 -22.77 -28.11
CA GLN A 31 2.42 -24.10 -27.73
C GLN A 31 3.54 -25.13 -27.53
N GLN A 32 4.77 -24.84 -27.98
CA GLN A 32 5.92 -25.73 -27.90
C GLN A 32 6.92 -25.36 -26.83
N GLN A 33 7.12 -24.07 -26.57
CA GLN A 33 8.15 -23.56 -25.65
C GLN A 33 7.52 -23.18 -24.30
N ILE A 34 8.08 -23.69 -23.21
CA ILE A 34 7.67 -23.30 -21.87
C ILE A 34 8.03 -21.83 -21.62
N SER A 35 9.27 -21.44 -21.86
CA SER A 35 9.77 -20.07 -21.71
C SER A 35 9.76 -19.36 -23.06
N ILE A 36 8.80 -18.47 -23.24
CA ILE A 36 8.66 -17.64 -24.44
C ILE A 36 8.11 -16.27 -24.06
N ALA A 37 8.53 -15.22 -24.75
CA ALA A 37 8.00 -13.88 -24.53
C ALA A 37 6.49 -13.83 -24.80
N THR A 38 5.76 -13.17 -23.91
CA THR A 38 4.30 -12.99 -24.05
C THR A 38 4.03 -11.90 -25.09
N PRO A 39 3.35 -12.22 -26.21
CA PRO A 39 3.09 -11.24 -27.25
C PRO A 39 2.32 -10.02 -26.69
N ARG A 40 2.76 -8.84 -27.10
CA ARG A 40 2.12 -7.55 -26.76
C ARG A 40 2.07 -7.19 -25.27
N LEU A 41 2.71 -7.94 -24.36
CA LEU A 41 2.69 -7.64 -22.93
C LEU A 41 3.19 -6.21 -22.62
N PHE A 42 4.19 -5.75 -23.35
CA PHE A 42 4.77 -4.41 -23.25
C PHE A 42 4.47 -3.49 -24.45
N ALA A 43 3.38 -3.75 -25.19
CA ALA A 43 3.10 -2.98 -26.43
C ALA A 43 2.70 -1.52 -26.15
N ARG A 44 2.15 -1.23 -24.98
CA ARG A 44 1.63 0.11 -24.62
C ARG A 44 2.50 0.85 -23.59
N SER A 45 3.31 0.14 -22.83
CA SER A 45 4.16 0.69 -21.77
C SER A 45 5.33 -0.24 -21.48
N ASN A 46 6.46 0.31 -21.06
CA ASN A 46 7.60 -0.47 -20.59
C ASN A 46 7.43 -1.00 -19.15
N ALA A 47 6.29 -0.74 -18.51
CA ALA A 47 5.96 -1.23 -17.18
C ALA A 47 4.45 -1.45 -17.03
N PHE A 48 4.06 -2.37 -16.14
CA PHE A 48 2.68 -2.59 -15.72
C PHE A 48 2.64 -3.11 -14.28
N ASN A 49 1.48 -2.98 -13.64
CA ASN A 49 1.24 -3.44 -12.27
C ASN A 49 0.48 -4.77 -12.27
N ILE A 50 0.80 -5.63 -11.29
CA ILE A 50 0.01 -6.80 -10.92
C ILE A 50 -0.53 -6.57 -9.51
N GLU A 51 -1.82 -6.36 -9.38
CA GLU A 51 -2.50 -5.98 -8.13
C GLU A 51 -2.96 -7.24 -7.38
N LEU A 52 -2.03 -7.90 -6.66
CA LEU A 52 -2.37 -9.09 -5.86
C LEU A 52 -3.26 -8.75 -4.65
N SER A 53 -3.28 -7.50 -4.22
CA SER A 53 -4.16 -6.98 -3.16
C SER A 53 -5.63 -7.08 -3.50
N LEU A 54 -5.99 -6.94 -4.80
CA LEU A 54 -7.37 -6.98 -5.29
C LEU A 54 -7.88 -8.41 -5.58
N VAL A 55 -7.01 -9.42 -5.56
CA VAL A 55 -7.41 -10.82 -5.81
C VAL A 55 -8.29 -11.31 -4.68
N ARG A 56 -9.52 -11.69 -4.99
CA ARG A 56 -10.49 -12.24 -4.04
C ARG A 56 -10.12 -13.69 -3.65
N PRO A 57 -10.56 -14.19 -2.49
CA PRO A 57 -10.23 -15.56 -2.05
C PRO A 57 -10.60 -16.66 -3.05
N ASN A 58 -11.68 -16.49 -3.79
CA ASN A 58 -12.14 -17.46 -4.81
C ASN A 58 -11.45 -17.30 -6.17
N GLU A 59 -10.56 -16.34 -6.34
CA GLU A 59 -9.76 -16.07 -7.55
C GLU A 59 -8.33 -16.60 -7.46
N TYR A 60 -8.01 -17.26 -6.35
CA TYR A 60 -6.70 -17.86 -6.08
C TYR A 60 -6.87 -19.24 -5.46
N ALA A 61 -5.99 -20.15 -5.86
CA ALA A 61 -5.78 -21.44 -5.21
C ALA A 61 -4.28 -21.77 -5.19
N PHE A 62 -3.80 -22.37 -4.10
CA PHE A 62 -2.45 -22.93 -4.08
C PHE A 62 -2.39 -24.15 -5.03
N PRO A 63 -1.34 -24.31 -5.85
CA PRO A 63 -1.29 -25.32 -6.92
C PRO A 63 -1.51 -26.75 -6.46
N LEU A 64 -1.07 -27.08 -5.25
CA LEU A 64 -1.26 -28.39 -4.64
C LEU A 64 -1.67 -28.19 -3.17
N PRO A 65 -2.97 -27.96 -2.85
CA PRO A 65 -3.44 -27.51 -1.53
C PRO A 65 -3.04 -28.41 -0.36
N VAL A 66 -2.94 -29.70 -0.58
CA VAL A 66 -2.54 -30.72 0.42
C VAL A 66 -1.03 -30.91 0.47
N GLY A 67 -0.27 -30.36 -0.47
CA GLY A 67 1.17 -30.55 -0.60
C GLY A 67 1.98 -29.67 0.35
N LYS A 68 3.23 -30.06 0.54
CA LYS A 68 4.23 -29.30 1.30
C LYS A 68 5.39 -28.92 0.38
N ILE A 69 5.84 -27.67 0.47
CA ILE A 69 7.04 -27.23 -0.26
C ILE A 69 8.26 -27.88 0.38
N ASP A 70 8.97 -28.70 -0.38
CA ASP A 70 10.18 -29.40 0.04
C ASP A 70 11.44 -28.66 -0.40
N ARG A 71 11.43 -28.14 -1.64
CA ARG A 71 12.54 -27.38 -2.20
C ARG A 71 12.06 -26.14 -2.93
N HIS A 72 12.85 -25.08 -2.88
CA HIS A 72 12.70 -23.91 -3.72
C HIS A 72 14.09 -23.43 -4.17
N ASP A 73 14.38 -23.55 -5.43
CA ASP A 73 15.61 -23.09 -6.06
C ASP A 73 15.33 -22.48 -7.43
N ASN A 74 16.20 -21.64 -7.93
CA ASN A 74 16.08 -21.03 -9.26
C ASN A 74 14.65 -20.51 -9.56
N ASN A 75 13.96 -19.96 -8.55
CA ASN A 75 12.56 -19.50 -8.63
C ASN A 75 11.57 -20.62 -8.99
N ARG A 76 11.82 -21.84 -8.56
CA ARG A 76 10.99 -23.01 -8.77
C ARG A 76 10.63 -23.64 -7.41
N LEU A 77 9.44 -24.21 -7.28
CA LEU A 77 8.97 -24.90 -6.09
C LEU A 77 8.76 -26.38 -6.39
N GLU A 78 9.37 -27.26 -5.62
CA GLU A 78 8.98 -28.67 -5.53
C GLU A 78 7.97 -28.81 -4.40
N ILE A 79 6.72 -29.17 -4.75
CA ILE A 79 5.62 -29.33 -3.79
C ILE A 79 5.31 -30.81 -3.69
N VAL A 80 5.72 -31.44 -2.59
CA VAL A 80 5.58 -32.86 -2.33
C VAL A 80 4.18 -33.19 -1.81
N SER A 81 3.58 -34.28 -2.30
CA SER A 81 2.29 -34.82 -1.85
C SER A 81 2.19 -36.31 -2.16
N GLN A 82 0.97 -36.87 -2.17
CA GLN A 82 0.70 -38.26 -2.46
C GLN A 82 0.35 -38.46 -3.93
N GLU A 83 0.61 -39.66 -4.44
CA GLU A 83 0.21 -40.07 -5.77
C GLU A 83 -1.31 -39.98 -5.93
N GLY A 84 -1.76 -39.46 -7.09
CA GLY A 84 -3.17 -39.25 -7.38
C GLY A 84 -3.72 -37.88 -6.93
N ASP A 85 -2.97 -37.09 -6.18
CA ASP A 85 -3.43 -35.77 -5.77
C ASP A 85 -3.65 -34.82 -6.94
N ALA A 86 -4.69 -34.00 -6.80
CA ALA A 86 -5.14 -33.09 -7.84
C ALA A 86 -4.35 -31.78 -7.85
N VAL A 87 -3.73 -31.47 -8.98
CA VAL A 87 -3.08 -30.20 -9.26
C VAL A 87 -4.13 -29.16 -9.67
N LYS A 88 -4.11 -27.99 -9.04
CA LYS A 88 -5.07 -26.90 -9.20
C LYS A 88 -4.49 -25.72 -9.98
N ALA A 89 -5.29 -25.13 -10.87
CA ALA A 89 -4.92 -23.84 -11.47
C ALA A 89 -4.85 -22.76 -10.40
N MET A 90 -3.72 -22.04 -10.34
CA MET A 90 -3.48 -21.00 -9.33
C MET A 90 -4.43 -19.81 -9.50
N PHE A 91 -4.66 -19.39 -10.73
CA PHE A 91 -5.57 -18.30 -11.11
C PHE A 91 -6.43 -18.74 -12.32
N ALA A 92 -7.47 -17.98 -12.60
CA ALA A 92 -8.21 -18.13 -13.86
C ALA A 92 -7.31 -17.77 -15.05
N GLY A 93 -7.44 -18.49 -16.17
CA GLY A 93 -6.61 -18.25 -17.34
C GLY A 93 -6.95 -19.15 -18.52
N VAL A 94 -6.07 -19.15 -19.52
CA VAL A 94 -6.15 -19.99 -20.72
C VAL A 94 -4.92 -20.87 -20.80
N VAL A 95 -5.12 -22.16 -21.05
CA VAL A 95 -4.04 -23.13 -21.18
C VAL A 95 -3.27 -22.84 -22.48
N ARG A 96 -2.02 -22.43 -22.35
CA ARG A 96 -1.13 -22.11 -23.46
C ARG A 96 -0.36 -23.32 -23.99
N LEU A 97 0.03 -24.19 -23.06
CA LEU A 97 0.78 -25.41 -23.36
C LEU A 97 0.24 -26.54 -22.49
N SER A 98 0.01 -27.71 -23.08
CA SER A 98 -0.31 -28.95 -22.40
C SER A 98 0.28 -30.12 -23.21
N ARG A 99 1.47 -30.60 -22.78
CA ARG A 99 2.20 -31.66 -23.49
C ARG A 99 3.28 -32.30 -22.64
N ARG A 100 3.84 -33.40 -23.12
CA ARG A 100 5.04 -34.02 -22.55
C ARG A 100 6.30 -33.23 -22.97
N HIS A 101 7.17 -32.95 -22.02
CA HIS A 101 8.48 -32.34 -22.20
C HIS A 101 9.57 -33.34 -21.74
N ALA A 102 10.71 -33.37 -22.45
CA ALA A 102 11.76 -34.35 -22.16
C ALA A 102 12.32 -34.26 -20.72
N GLU A 103 12.52 -33.05 -20.24
CA GLU A 103 13.10 -32.77 -18.91
C GLU A 103 12.04 -32.75 -17.80
N TYR A 104 10.87 -32.16 -18.06
CA TYR A 104 9.88 -31.82 -17.04
C TYR A 104 8.67 -32.75 -16.98
N GLY A 105 8.65 -33.85 -17.75
CA GLY A 105 7.49 -34.76 -17.81
C GLY A 105 6.28 -34.12 -18.48
N ASN A 106 5.06 -34.44 -18.03
CA ASN A 106 3.88 -33.74 -18.54
C ASN A 106 3.78 -32.36 -17.93
N VAL A 107 3.63 -31.35 -18.78
CA VAL A 107 3.65 -29.92 -18.40
C VAL A 107 2.40 -29.22 -18.87
N ILE A 108 1.88 -28.36 -18.03
CA ILE A 108 0.83 -27.39 -18.36
C ILE A 108 1.39 -25.98 -18.12
N VAL A 109 1.12 -25.06 -19.04
CA VAL A 109 1.33 -23.62 -18.85
C VAL A 109 0.00 -22.91 -19.00
N VAL A 110 -0.40 -22.17 -17.98
CA VAL A 110 -1.60 -21.34 -17.99
C VAL A 110 -1.21 -19.89 -18.06
N ARG A 111 -1.74 -19.15 -19.05
CA ARG A 111 -1.60 -17.69 -19.17
C ARG A 111 -2.76 -17.00 -18.49
N HIS A 112 -2.45 -16.02 -17.65
CA HIS A 112 -3.43 -15.26 -16.88
C HIS A 112 -3.61 -13.84 -17.43
N SER A 113 -4.77 -13.24 -17.19
CA SER A 113 -5.11 -11.90 -17.67
C SER A 113 -4.24 -10.79 -17.06
N ASN A 114 -3.60 -11.05 -15.92
CA ASN A 114 -2.72 -10.11 -15.20
C ASN A 114 -1.26 -10.11 -15.70
N GLY A 115 -0.96 -10.86 -16.79
CA GLY A 115 0.40 -10.94 -17.36
C GLY A 115 1.29 -12.02 -16.77
N LEU A 116 0.84 -12.75 -15.75
CA LEU A 116 1.52 -13.93 -15.23
C LEU A 116 1.26 -15.16 -16.12
N GLU A 117 2.21 -16.07 -16.12
CA GLU A 117 2.03 -17.45 -16.53
C GLU A 117 2.45 -18.38 -15.39
N THR A 118 1.68 -19.44 -15.16
CA THR A 118 2.00 -20.48 -14.18
C THR A 118 2.29 -21.79 -14.88
N VAL A 119 3.33 -22.47 -14.42
CA VAL A 119 3.80 -23.73 -14.99
C VAL A 119 3.65 -24.84 -13.95
N TYR A 120 3.04 -25.91 -14.39
CA TYR A 120 2.77 -27.13 -13.62
C TYR A 120 3.42 -28.31 -14.35
N ALA A 121 4.47 -28.86 -13.77
CA ALA A 121 5.27 -29.90 -14.40
C ALA A 121 5.40 -31.12 -13.49
N ASN A 122 5.96 -32.21 -14.05
CA ASN A 122 5.99 -33.51 -13.42
C ASN A 122 4.60 -34.09 -13.14
N ASN A 123 3.61 -33.79 -14.01
CA ASN A 123 2.28 -34.36 -13.91
C ASN A 123 2.30 -35.83 -14.39
N ALA A 124 1.55 -36.70 -13.71
CA ALA A 124 1.25 -38.05 -14.25
C ALA A 124 0.33 -37.92 -15.47
N GLN A 125 -0.68 -37.04 -15.36
CA GLN A 125 -1.67 -36.82 -16.41
C GLN A 125 -2.08 -35.33 -16.45
N ASN A 126 -2.09 -34.74 -17.64
CA ASN A 126 -2.72 -33.46 -17.89
C ASN A 126 -4.22 -33.71 -18.20
N LEU A 127 -5.10 -32.95 -17.57
CA LEU A 127 -6.57 -33.08 -17.71
C LEU A 127 -7.16 -31.96 -18.57
N VAL A 128 -6.33 -31.04 -19.06
CA VAL A 128 -6.74 -29.91 -19.90
C VAL A 128 -5.87 -29.83 -21.15
N ALA A 129 -6.43 -29.28 -22.23
CA ALA A 129 -5.81 -29.08 -23.52
C ALA A 129 -5.50 -27.60 -23.80
N VAL A 130 -4.65 -27.34 -24.80
CA VAL A 130 -4.36 -25.98 -25.27
C VAL A 130 -5.65 -25.30 -25.75
N GLY A 131 -5.88 -24.07 -25.29
CA GLY A 131 -7.08 -23.28 -25.56
C GLY A 131 -8.16 -23.38 -24.48
N ASP A 132 -8.09 -24.38 -23.58
CA ASP A 132 -9.06 -24.50 -22.50
C ASP A 132 -8.98 -23.30 -21.55
N ARG A 133 -10.17 -22.79 -21.16
CA ARG A 133 -10.32 -21.79 -20.10
C ARG A 133 -10.46 -22.48 -18.76
N VAL A 134 -9.60 -22.11 -17.81
CA VAL A 134 -9.60 -22.67 -16.45
C VAL A 134 -9.95 -21.59 -15.42
N LYS A 135 -10.61 -22.01 -14.34
CA LYS A 135 -10.90 -21.18 -13.17
C LYS A 135 -9.85 -21.42 -12.09
N ALA A 136 -9.61 -20.44 -11.21
CA ALA A 136 -8.83 -20.68 -10.01
C ALA A 136 -9.38 -21.86 -9.20
N GLY A 137 -8.51 -22.76 -8.72
CA GLY A 137 -8.90 -23.97 -8.00
C GLY A 137 -9.45 -25.12 -8.85
N GLN A 138 -9.63 -24.93 -10.17
CA GLN A 138 -10.00 -26.02 -11.07
C GLN A 138 -8.88 -27.07 -11.13
N THR A 139 -9.24 -28.37 -11.06
CA THR A 139 -8.28 -29.45 -11.28
C THR A 139 -7.83 -29.44 -12.75
N ILE A 140 -6.53 -29.38 -12.98
CA ILE A 140 -5.94 -29.32 -14.32
C ILE A 140 -5.01 -30.49 -14.63
N ALA A 141 -4.51 -31.16 -13.57
CA ALA A 141 -3.63 -32.32 -13.72
C ALA A 141 -3.71 -33.22 -12.47
N ILE A 142 -3.12 -34.40 -12.59
CA ILE A 142 -2.80 -35.29 -11.49
C ILE A 142 -1.28 -35.29 -11.30
N ILE A 143 -0.84 -35.20 -10.05
CA ILE A 143 0.59 -35.18 -9.67
C ILE A 143 1.29 -36.46 -10.13
N GLY A 144 2.53 -36.34 -10.58
CA GLY A 144 3.37 -37.46 -11.02
C GLY A 144 4.51 -37.79 -10.05
N SER A 145 5.12 -38.94 -10.30
CA SER A 145 6.31 -39.39 -9.59
C SER A 145 7.52 -39.42 -10.51
N LYS A 146 8.67 -39.01 -10.00
CA LYS A 146 9.97 -39.07 -10.68
C LYS A 146 11.03 -39.53 -9.68
N GLU A 147 11.81 -40.55 -10.05
CA GLU A 147 12.89 -41.09 -9.24
C GLU A 147 12.43 -41.49 -7.81
N GLY A 148 11.23 -42.10 -7.72
CA GLY A 148 10.65 -42.54 -6.45
C GLY A 148 10.08 -41.41 -5.55
N ARG A 149 10.05 -40.16 -6.02
CA ARG A 149 9.45 -39.00 -5.32
C ARG A 149 8.22 -38.52 -6.06
N THR A 150 7.15 -38.27 -5.31
CA THR A 150 5.90 -37.69 -5.84
C THR A 150 5.87 -36.21 -5.51
N TYR A 151 5.96 -35.37 -6.51
CA TYR A 151 5.98 -33.92 -6.35
C TYR A 151 5.48 -33.19 -7.60
N LEU A 152 4.88 -32.02 -7.38
CA LEU A 152 4.61 -31.03 -8.41
C LEU A 152 5.83 -30.12 -8.54
N ASP A 153 6.30 -29.95 -9.76
CA ASP A 153 7.32 -28.96 -10.09
C ASP A 153 6.61 -27.71 -10.61
N PHE A 154 6.67 -26.61 -9.83
CA PHE A 154 5.86 -25.43 -10.06
C PHE A 154 6.71 -24.15 -10.12
N TRP A 155 6.44 -23.28 -11.08
CA TRP A 155 7.00 -21.94 -11.11
C TRP A 155 6.08 -20.91 -11.78
N ILE A 156 6.38 -19.64 -11.57
CA ILE A 156 5.65 -18.50 -12.10
C ILE A 156 6.56 -17.76 -13.08
N MET A 157 6.00 -17.31 -14.19
CA MET A 157 6.73 -16.56 -15.22
C MET A 157 6.05 -15.24 -15.55
N ILE A 158 6.86 -14.28 -16.01
CA ILE A 158 6.44 -13.06 -16.69
C ILE A 158 7.30 -12.92 -17.93
N ASN A 159 6.66 -12.80 -19.09
CA ASN A 159 7.35 -12.66 -20.38
C ASN A 159 8.39 -13.77 -20.65
N GLY A 160 8.11 -14.99 -20.22
CA GLY A 160 9.00 -16.15 -20.36
C GLY A 160 10.08 -16.27 -19.29
N GLY A 161 10.31 -15.25 -18.48
CA GLY A 161 11.27 -15.28 -17.37
C GLY A 161 10.64 -15.78 -16.07
N ARG A 162 11.37 -16.61 -15.31
CA ARG A 162 10.93 -17.06 -13.97
C ARG A 162 10.96 -15.92 -12.97
N VAL A 163 9.97 -15.87 -12.10
CA VAL A 163 9.83 -14.90 -11.01
C VAL A 163 10.01 -15.62 -9.68
N ASN A 164 10.70 -14.99 -8.72
CA ASN A 164 10.79 -15.53 -7.37
C ASN A 164 9.37 -15.67 -6.77
N PRO A 165 8.91 -16.90 -6.47
CA PRO A 165 7.56 -17.12 -5.96
C PRO A 165 7.32 -16.47 -4.59
N GLU A 166 8.36 -16.24 -3.80
CA GLU A 166 8.24 -15.59 -2.47
C GLU A 166 7.75 -14.14 -2.54
N ILE A 167 7.93 -13.46 -3.67
CA ILE A 167 7.36 -12.12 -3.84
C ILE A 167 5.87 -12.14 -4.21
N ILE A 168 5.30 -13.33 -4.47
CA ILE A 168 3.90 -13.50 -4.84
C ILE A 168 3.11 -14.16 -3.73
N LEU A 169 3.71 -15.15 -3.06
CA LEU A 169 3.04 -15.95 -2.04
C LEU A 169 3.94 -16.32 -0.86
N GLY A 170 3.34 -16.48 0.30
CA GLY A 170 4.02 -16.99 1.49
C GLY A 170 4.18 -18.50 1.40
N LEU A 171 5.41 -19.01 1.32
CA LEU A 171 5.68 -20.44 1.12
C LEU A 171 5.14 -21.33 2.24
N LYS A 172 5.14 -20.84 3.49
CA LYS A 172 4.59 -21.57 4.64
C LYS A 172 3.07 -21.46 4.76
N SER A 173 2.51 -20.31 4.42
CA SER A 173 1.08 -20.03 4.57
C SER A 173 0.25 -20.46 3.37
N HIS A 174 0.88 -20.68 2.21
CA HIS A 174 0.27 -20.92 0.91
C HIS A 174 -0.69 -19.78 0.47
N LYS A 175 -0.59 -18.59 1.09
CA LYS A 175 -1.45 -17.44 0.79
C LYS A 175 -0.74 -16.43 -0.09
N LEU A 176 -1.49 -15.76 -0.96
CA LEU A 176 -0.97 -14.60 -1.72
C LEU A 176 -0.58 -13.47 -0.76
N HIS A 177 0.52 -12.80 -1.09
CA HIS A 177 0.84 -11.50 -0.50
C HIS A 177 -0.15 -10.45 -1.03
N LYS A 178 -0.76 -9.70 -0.12
CA LYS A 178 -1.67 -8.60 -0.46
C LYS A 178 -0.85 -7.34 -0.79
N GLN A 179 -0.33 -7.28 -2.01
CA GLN A 179 0.55 -6.21 -2.48
C GLN A 179 0.43 -6.02 -3.98
N THR A 180 0.96 -4.92 -4.50
CA THR A 180 1.09 -4.63 -5.93
C THR A 180 2.51 -4.89 -6.38
N LEU A 181 2.69 -5.55 -7.51
CA LEU A 181 4.00 -5.76 -8.13
C LEU A 181 4.14 -4.84 -9.34
N LEU A 182 5.25 -4.09 -9.41
CA LEU A 182 5.66 -3.35 -10.60
C LEU A 182 6.56 -4.24 -11.45
N CYS A 183 6.11 -4.53 -12.65
CA CYS A 183 6.83 -5.30 -13.67
C CYS A 183 7.40 -4.34 -14.72
N THR A 184 8.72 -4.21 -14.80
CA THR A 184 9.39 -3.28 -15.72
C THR A 184 10.24 -4.05 -16.73
N LYS A 185 10.08 -3.73 -18.01
CA LYS A 185 10.89 -4.31 -19.09
C LYS A 185 12.35 -3.87 -18.96
N LYS A 186 13.27 -4.84 -18.91
CA LYS A 186 14.72 -4.64 -18.86
C LYS A 186 15.40 -5.47 -19.97
N GLY A 187 15.44 -4.91 -21.18
CA GLY A 187 15.90 -5.67 -22.36
C GLY A 187 14.98 -6.84 -22.65
N SER A 188 15.52 -8.06 -22.67
CA SER A 188 14.76 -9.32 -22.81
C SER A 188 14.11 -9.78 -21.50
N ASN A 189 14.56 -9.29 -20.36
CA ASN A 189 14.10 -9.68 -19.03
C ASN A 189 13.02 -8.73 -18.49
N VAL A 190 12.37 -9.14 -17.40
CA VAL A 190 11.43 -8.31 -16.66
C VAL A 190 11.93 -8.18 -15.22
N GLY A 191 12.18 -6.95 -14.79
CA GLY A 191 12.42 -6.64 -13.40
C GLY A 191 11.08 -6.62 -12.65
N VAL A 192 10.98 -7.35 -11.55
CA VAL A 192 9.79 -7.36 -10.69
C VAL A 192 10.18 -6.79 -9.34
N SER A 193 9.46 -5.79 -8.89
CA SER A 193 9.61 -5.19 -7.57
C SER A 193 8.24 -5.05 -6.91
N VAL A 194 8.22 -5.18 -5.60
CA VAL A 194 7.01 -4.85 -4.84
C VAL A 194 6.84 -3.34 -4.90
N VAL A 195 5.70 -2.90 -5.43
CA VAL A 195 5.27 -1.52 -5.21
C VAL A 195 5.00 -1.45 -3.71
N LYS A 196 5.85 -0.73 -3.02
CA LYS A 196 5.52 -0.32 -1.65
C LYS A 196 4.37 0.65 -1.83
N ASP A 197 3.16 0.21 -1.55
CA ASP A 197 1.99 1.04 -1.67
C ASP A 197 2.28 2.34 -0.92
N GLU A 198 2.47 3.41 -1.67
CA GLU A 198 2.21 4.73 -1.18
C GLU A 198 0.71 4.68 -0.91
N VAL A 199 0.32 4.64 0.36
CA VAL A 199 -1.08 4.67 0.73
C VAL A 199 -1.59 6.01 0.23
N ASP A 200 -2.19 6.00 -0.95
CA ASP A 200 -2.84 7.18 -1.53
C ASP A 200 -4.14 7.37 -0.75
N ILE A 201 -4.15 8.36 0.12
CA ILE A 201 -5.31 8.69 0.96
C ILE A 201 -6.30 9.47 0.10
N SER A 202 -6.78 8.87 -0.98
CA SER A 202 -7.93 9.40 -1.74
C SER A 202 -9.25 8.77 -1.29
N ASP A 203 -9.21 7.78 -0.37
CA ASP A 203 -10.43 7.14 0.13
C ASP A 203 -10.84 7.74 1.49
N SER A 204 -12.05 8.23 1.53
CA SER A 204 -12.66 9.14 2.50
C SER A 204 -12.92 8.59 3.92
N SER A 205 -12.28 7.50 4.32
CA SER A 205 -12.36 6.98 5.69
C SER A 205 -10.96 6.70 6.25
N ILE A 206 -10.36 7.73 6.84
CA ILE A 206 -9.13 7.57 7.61
C ILE A 206 -9.48 6.79 8.88
N ASP A 207 -9.21 5.50 8.90
CA ASP A 207 -9.30 4.72 10.13
C ASP A 207 -8.08 5.04 11.02
N LEU A 208 -8.32 5.77 12.10
CA LEU A 208 -7.31 6.14 13.10
C LEU A 208 -6.62 4.92 13.77
N ASN A 209 -7.21 3.72 13.64
CA ASN A 209 -6.71 2.50 14.24
C ASN A 209 -5.81 1.69 13.30
N VAL A 210 -5.71 2.06 12.03
CA VAL A 210 -4.82 1.38 11.09
C VAL A 210 -3.43 1.99 11.16
N ASP A 211 -2.47 1.21 11.66
CA ASP A 211 -1.04 1.58 11.57
C ASP A 211 -0.58 1.41 10.11
N PRO A 212 -0.22 2.50 9.40
CA PRO A 212 0.24 2.45 8.01
C PRO A 212 1.54 1.68 7.86
N PHE A 213 2.25 1.44 8.98
CA PHE A 213 3.52 0.73 9.02
C PHE A 213 3.38 -0.78 9.25
N VAL A 214 2.17 -1.33 9.32
CA VAL A 214 1.96 -2.79 9.38
C VAL A 214 2.51 -3.47 8.13
N LYS A 215 2.36 -2.82 6.97
CA LYS A 215 2.75 -3.38 5.67
C LYS A 215 3.90 -2.64 4.98
N SER A 216 4.32 -1.48 5.49
CA SER A 216 5.35 -0.64 4.85
C SER A 216 6.26 -0.01 5.88
N GLU A 217 7.56 0.09 5.58
CA GLU A 217 8.52 0.85 6.39
C GLU A 217 8.44 2.36 6.15
N VAL A 218 7.74 2.78 5.09
CA VAL A 218 7.63 4.18 4.67
C VAL A 218 6.19 4.49 4.27
N PHE A 219 5.69 5.61 4.75
CA PHE A 219 4.37 6.15 4.40
C PHE A 219 4.53 7.58 3.87
N LYS A 220 3.84 7.91 2.78
CA LYS A 220 3.83 9.25 2.22
C LYS A 220 2.44 9.87 2.38
N LEU A 221 2.38 11.02 2.99
CA LEU A 221 1.18 11.83 3.19
C LEU A 221 1.28 13.09 2.32
N ASP A 222 0.52 13.14 1.25
CA ASP A 222 0.38 14.33 0.43
C ASP A 222 -0.66 15.28 1.05
N LEU A 223 -0.19 16.40 1.59
CA LEU A 223 -1.03 17.36 2.28
C LEU A 223 -2.02 18.07 1.34
N GLU A 224 -1.75 18.16 0.04
CA GLU A 224 -2.65 18.76 -0.93
C GLU A 224 -3.87 17.89 -1.24
N LYS A 225 -3.78 16.58 -0.96
CA LYS A 225 -4.88 15.63 -1.16
C LYS A 225 -5.84 15.57 0.02
N LEU A 226 -5.52 16.20 1.14
CA LEU A 226 -6.44 16.28 2.28
C LEU A 226 -7.59 17.23 1.94
N GLU A 227 -8.80 16.71 2.02
CA GLU A 227 -10.03 17.49 1.85
C GLU A 227 -10.24 18.48 2.99
N GLN A 228 -11.00 19.56 2.75
CA GLN A 228 -11.15 20.63 3.72
C GLN A 228 -11.76 20.20 5.06
N GLN A 229 -12.56 19.15 5.09
CA GLN A 229 -13.12 18.58 6.32
C GLN A 229 -12.15 17.69 7.10
N GLN A 230 -11.00 17.34 6.54
CA GLN A 230 -10.01 16.44 7.16
C GLN A 230 -8.97 17.19 7.99
N TRP A 231 -8.93 18.51 7.91
CA TRP A 231 -7.99 19.34 8.64
C TRP A 231 -8.58 20.68 9.03
N ALA A 232 -8.00 21.29 10.05
CA ALA A 232 -8.29 22.69 10.42
C ALA A 232 -7.01 23.37 10.92
N TYR A 233 -6.92 24.68 10.73
CA TYR A 233 -5.86 25.46 11.34
C TYR A 233 -6.11 25.58 12.86
N PRO A 234 -5.15 25.21 13.74
CA PRO A 234 -5.40 24.94 15.16
C PRO A 234 -5.94 26.14 15.96
N LEU A 235 -5.68 27.35 15.50
CA LEU A 235 -6.24 28.59 16.10
C LEU A 235 -6.63 29.55 14.99
N PRO A 236 -7.91 29.56 14.55
CA PRO A 236 -8.40 30.44 13.49
C PRO A 236 -8.09 31.91 13.78
N GLY A 237 -7.67 32.67 12.76
CA GLY A 237 -7.35 34.08 12.90
C GLY A 237 -6.00 34.41 13.58
N ALA A 238 -5.30 33.45 14.14
CA ALA A 238 -4.07 33.66 14.90
C ALA A 238 -2.89 34.24 14.07
N LYS A 239 -2.02 34.95 14.79
CA LYS A 239 -0.70 35.39 14.29
C LYS A 239 0.40 34.65 15.03
N VAL A 240 1.47 34.29 14.32
CA VAL A 240 2.69 33.74 14.94
C VAL A 240 3.40 34.85 15.73
N ILE A 241 3.65 34.60 17.01
CA ILE A 241 4.43 35.49 17.89
C ILE A 241 5.79 34.90 18.26
N SER A 242 5.96 33.56 18.15
CA SER A 242 7.21 32.86 18.34
C SER A 242 7.30 31.67 17.41
N PRO A 243 8.25 31.61 16.47
CA PRO A 243 8.40 30.50 15.56
C PRO A 243 9.09 29.29 16.24
N TYR A 244 8.99 28.13 15.61
CA TYR A 244 9.69 26.90 16.01
C TYR A 244 11.22 27.09 15.95
N GLY A 245 11.93 26.52 16.91
CA GLY A 245 13.41 26.54 16.98
C GLY A 245 13.97 27.83 17.53
N GLY A 246 14.91 28.44 16.82
CA GLY A 246 15.59 29.66 17.27
C GLY A 246 16.51 29.44 18.46
N ARG A 247 17.01 30.57 19.06
CA ARG A 247 18.01 30.53 20.18
C ARG A 247 17.52 29.79 21.42
N ARG A 248 16.18 29.72 21.64
CA ARG A 248 15.58 29.08 22.83
C ARG A 248 15.23 27.60 22.57
N ASN A 249 15.58 27.05 21.43
CA ASN A 249 15.20 25.68 20.99
C ASN A 249 13.68 25.42 21.19
N HIS A 250 12.87 26.39 20.73
CA HIS A 250 11.42 26.40 20.89
C HIS A 250 10.77 25.16 20.24
N ALA A 251 10.03 24.42 21.03
CA ALA A 251 9.54 23.09 20.65
C ALA A 251 8.32 23.11 19.72
N GLY A 252 7.69 24.25 19.54
CA GLY A 252 6.48 24.44 18.75
C GLY A 252 6.42 25.83 18.13
N VAL A 253 5.23 26.27 17.83
CA VAL A 253 4.92 27.64 17.39
C VAL A 253 3.93 28.27 18.35
N ASP A 254 4.16 29.51 18.72
CA ASP A 254 3.23 30.25 19.55
C ASP A 254 2.31 31.11 18.68
N LEU A 255 1.04 30.84 18.80
CA LEU A 255 -0.05 31.42 18.04
C LEU A 255 -0.89 32.33 18.94
N LYS A 256 -1.07 33.59 18.58
CA LYS A 256 -1.79 34.57 19.40
C LYS A 256 -3.04 35.08 18.69
N THR A 257 -4.12 35.10 19.44
CA THR A 257 -5.36 35.82 19.13
C THR A 257 -5.85 36.60 20.36
N ARG A 258 -7.10 36.47 20.74
CA ARG A 258 -7.69 37.05 21.95
C ARG A 258 -7.75 36.02 23.07
N PRO A 259 -7.89 36.44 24.33
CA PRO A 259 -8.16 35.52 25.43
C PRO A 259 -9.44 34.70 25.21
N ASN A 260 -9.39 33.41 25.58
CA ASN A 260 -10.50 32.48 25.44
C ASN A 260 -11.04 32.26 24.01
N ASP A 261 -10.23 32.53 22.99
CA ASP A 261 -10.53 32.11 21.64
C ASP A 261 -10.51 30.57 21.52
N GLU A 262 -11.36 30.05 20.66
CA GLU A 262 -11.53 28.62 20.47
C GLU A 262 -10.30 27.98 19.80
N ILE A 263 -9.75 26.97 20.45
CA ILE A 263 -8.71 26.11 19.93
C ILE A 263 -9.40 24.90 19.30
N VAL A 264 -9.06 24.60 18.05
CA VAL A 264 -9.68 23.49 17.33
C VAL A 264 -8.67 22.37 17.04
N ALA A 265 -9.17 21.13 16.95
CA ALA A 265 -8.39 19.97 16.56
C ALA A 265 -7.89 20.14 15.13
N ALA A 266 -6.58 19.98 14.90
CA ALA A 266 -5.96 20.15 13.60
C ALA A 266 -6.35 19.04 12.60
N PHE A 267 -6.60 17.84 13.10
CA PHE A 267 -7.01 16.65 12.33
C PHE A 267 -7.96 15.80 13.17
N ASP A 268 -8.64 14.85 12.55
CA ASP A 268 -9.35 13.79 13.25
C ASP A 268 -8.40 13.06 14.20
N GLY A 269 -8.86 12.74 15.41
CA GLY A 269 -7.97 12.11 16.39
C GLY A 269 -8.65 11.62 17.65
N GLU A 270 -7.83 11.08 18.54
CA GLU A 270 -8.19 10.67 19.90
C GLU A 270 -7.40 11.47 20.92
N VAL A 271 -8.06 11.93 21.95
CA VAL A 271 -7.42 12.66 23.07
C VAL A 271 -6.61 11.69 23.92
N ILE A 272 -5.29 11.79 23.87
CA ILE A 272 -4.40 10.96 24.70
C ILE A 272 -3.93 11.67 25.98
N ARG A 273 -4.16 12.97 26.07
CA ARG A 273 -3.94 13.79 27.28
C ARG A 273 -4.90 14.98 27.30
N SER A 274 -5.45 15.26 28.49
CA SER A 274 -6.19 16.49 28.77
C SER A 274 -6.05 16.83 30.24
N GLY A 275 -5.44 17.97 30.54
CA GLY A 275 -5.23 18.48 31.91
C GLY A 275 -3.88 19.18 32.10
N PRO A 276 -3.51 19.51 33.35
CA PRO A 276 -2.25 20.15 33.67
C PRO A 276 -1.04 19.30 33.27
N PHE A 277 -0.04 19.92 32.65
CA PHE A 277 1.15 19.23 32.19
C PHE A 277 2.42 20.11 32.33
N SER A 278 3.03 20.08 33.50
CA SER A 278 4.31 20.80 33.81
C SER A 278 4.31 22.24 33.24
N ALA A 279 5.35 22.63 32.53
CA ALA A 279 5.50 23.96 31.94
C ALA A 279 4.43 24.31 30.88
N TYR A 280 3.72 23.33 30.32
CA TYR A 280 2.67 23.54 29.31
C TYR A 280 1.36 24.07 29.91
N GLY A 281 1.18 24.03 31.25
CA GLY A 281 -0.10 24.37 31.88
C GLY A 281 -1.23 23.39 31.45
N ASN A 282 -2.45 23.89 31.28
CA ASN A 282 -3.51 23.07 30.73
C ASN A 282 -3.20 22.72 29.28
N CYS A 283 -3.18 21.41 29.01
CA CYS A 283 -2.68 20.87 27.75
C CYS A 283 -3.62 19.78 27.25
N VAL A 284 -3.87 19.78 25.94
CA VAL A 284 -4.50 18.68 25.20
C VAL A 284 -3.47 18.11 24.25
N ILE A 285 -3.36 16.78 24.18
CA ILE A 285 -2.58 16.08 23.14
C ILE A 285 -3.55 15.15 22.40
N LEU A 286 -3.56 15.29 21.09
CA LEU A 286 -4.31 14.42 20.18
C LEU A 286 -3.35 13.47 19.48
N LYS A 287 -3.75 12.21 19.40
CA LYS A 287 -3.16 11.20 18.52
C LYS A 287 -3.99 11.14 17.26
N HIS A 288 -3.34 11.29 16.13
CA HIS A 288 -3.94 11.20 14.80
C HIS A 288 -3.55 9.92 14.10
N ALA A 289 -4.11 9.68 12.93
CA ALA A 289 -3.67 8.61 12.05
C ALA A 289 -2.15 8.70 11.80
N TRP A 290 -1.57 7.57 11.41
CA TRP A 290 -0.16 7.44 10.99
C TRP A 290 0.90 7.75 12.05
N GLY A 291 0.52 7.82 13.33
CA GLY A 291 1.42 8.15 14.43
C GLY A 291 1.79 9.63 14.52
N LEU A 292 1.06 10.50 13.85
CA LEU A 292 1.11 11.93 14.06
C LEU A 292 0.44 12.29 15.39
N GLU A 293 0.95 13.31 16.06
CA GLU A 293 0.38 13.88 17.27
C GLU A 293 0.44 15.40 17.18
N THR A 294 -0.56 16.06 17.79
CA THR A 294 -0.56 17.50 17.99
C THR A 294 -0.76 17.83 19.47
N LEU A 295 -0.02 18.83 19.94
CA LEU A 295 -0.08 19.31 21.32
C LEU A 295 -0.56 20.77 21.33
N TYR A 296 -1.52 21.04 22.21
CA TYR A 296 -2.16 22.33 22.41
C TYR A 296 -2.01 22.71 23.88
N SER A 297 -1.29 23.78 24.20
CA SER A 297 -1.03 24.14 25.60
C SER A 297 -1.31 25.60 25.94
N HIS A 298 -1.09 25.92 27.23
CA HIS A 298 -1.40 27.20 27.86
C HIS A 298 -2.89 27.56 27.89
N GLN A 299 -3.77 26.53 27.74
CA GLN A 299 -5.21 26.72 27.69
C GLN A 299 -5.76 27.29 29.02
N SER A 300 -6.74 28.18 28.94
CA SER A 300 -7.54 28.56 30.10
C SER A 300 -8.47 27.41 30.52
N LYS A 301 -9.01 26.67 29.54
CA LYS A 301 -9.90 25.55 29.78
C LYS A 301 -9.75 24.50 28.68
N ASN A 302 -9.59 23.24 29.09
CA ASN A 302 -9.74 22.09 28.19
C ASN A 302 -11.23 21.73 28.11
N LEU A 303 -11.75 21.46 26.90
CA LEU A 303 -13.16 21.14 26.65
C LEU A 303 -13.38 19.66 26.29
N VAL A 304 -12.31 18.89 26.27
CA VAL A 304 -12.30 17.44 25.96
C VAL A 304 -11.56 16.66 27.05
N LYS A 305 -11.83 15.37 27.16
CA LYS A 305 -11.19 14.45 28.12
C LYS A 305 -10.46 13.32 27.40
N VAL A 306 -9.56 12.65 28.09
CA VAL A 306 -8.82 11.49 27.57
C VAL A 306 -9.79 10.40 27.09
N GLY A 307 -9.55 9.87 25.91
CA GLY A 307 -10.37 8.86 25.23
C GLY A 307 -11.45 9.46 24.30
N ASP A 308 -11.69 10.77 24.35
CA ASP A 308 -12.65 11.39 23.41
C ASP A 308 -12.09 11.32 21.99
N LYS A 309 -12.96 10.98 21.03
CA LYS A 309 -12.68 11.07 19.60
C LYS A 309 -13.14 12.43 19.10
N VAL A 310 -12.27 13.14 18.43
CA VAL A 310 -12.51 14.48 17.92
C VAL A 310 -12.39 14.53 16.41
N LYS A 311 -13.13 15.42 15.77
CA LYS A 311 -13.04 15.73 14.36
C LYS A 311 -12.18 16.96 14.11
N ALA A 312 -11.55 17.04 12.93
CA ALA A 312 -10.89 18.25 12.48
C ALA A 312 -11.84 19.45 12.58
N GLY A 313 -11.36 20.56 13.12
CA GLY A 313 -12.17 21.74 13.38
C GLY A 313 -13.07 21.69 14.62
N GLN A 314 -13.15 20.56 15.33
CA GLN A 314 -13.89 20.48 16.59
C GLN A 314 -13.16 21.31 17.68
N VAL A 315 -13.90 22.11 18.44
CA VAL A 315 -13.37 22.89 19.56
C VAL A 315 -12.93 21.94 20.68
N ILE A 316 -11.67 22.06 21.11
CA ILE A 316 -11.04 21.19 22.13
C ILE A 316 -10.58 21.96 23.38
N GLY A 317 -10.58 23.28 23.33
CA GLY A 317 -10.21 24.12 24.45
C GLY A 317 -10.24 25.60 24.11
N LEU A 318 -9.85 26.41 25.07
CA LEU A 318 -9.83 27.88 24.97
C LEU A 318 -8.41 28.39 25.24
N THR A 319 -7.98 29.42 24.51
CA THR A 319 -6.69 30.07 24.71
C THR A 319 -6.57 30.67 26.11
N GLY A 320 -5.37 30.68 26.67
CA GLY A 320 -5.12 31.19 28.00
C GLY A 320 -3.64 31.44 28.26
N ARG A 321 -3.29 31.48 29.56
CA ARG A 321 -1.95 31.80 30.03
C ARG A 321 -1.51 30.88 31.19
N THR A 322 -1.91 29.62 31.15
CA THR A 322 -1.51 28.64 32.16
C THR A 322 -0.09 28.12 31.93
N GLY A 323 0.55 27.57 32.98
CA GLY A 323 1.91 27.08 32.90
C GLY A 323 2.95 28.21 32.85
N ARG A 324 3.96 28.11 32.00
CA ARG A 324 5.03 29.12 31.85
C ARG A 324 4.71 30.24 30.86
N ALA A 325 3.49 30.37 30.41
CA ALA A 325 3.12 31.42 29.49
C ALA A 325 3.21 32.83 30.17
N THR A 326 3.87 33.77 29.53
CA THR A 326 3.95 35.18 29.99
C THR A 326 2.83 36.03 29.39
N THR A 327 2.30 35.64 28.28
CA THR A 327 1.16 36.24 27.56
C THR A 327 0.18 35.18 27.16
N GLU A 328 -1.05 35.55 26.87
CA GLU A 328 -2.05 34.62 26.34
C GLU A 328 -1.71 34.23 24.92
N HIS A 329 -1.62 32.93 24.65
CA HIS A 329 -1.36 32.35 23.35
C HIS A 329 -1.62 30.85 23.39
N LEU A 330 -1.75 30.25 22.22
CA LEU A 330 -1.65 28.80 22.04
C LEU A 330 -0.21 28.45 21.67
N HIS A 331 0.46 27.63 22.51
CA HIS A 331 1.68 26.93 22.09
C HIS A 331 1.26 25.63 21.41
N PHE A 332 1.61 25.49 20.13
CA PHE A 332 1.22 24.37 19.26
C PHE A 332 2.45 23.58 18.81
N GLU A 333 2.44 22.27 19.04
CA GLU A 333 3.48 21.36 18.56
C GLU A 333 2.93 20.31 17.60
N THR A 334 3.75 19.90 16.68
CA THR A 334 3.57 18.69 15.86
C THR A 334 4.62 17.66 16.22
N ARG A 335 4.18 16.40 16.32
CA ARG A 335 5.03 15.28 16.69
C ARG A 335 4.76 14.08 15.79
N PHE A 336 5.77 13.25 15.60
CA PHE A 336 5.65 11.97 14.95
C PHE A 336 6.29 10.91 15.83
N LYS A 337 5.49 9.92 16.26
CA LYS A 337 5.93 8.89 17.23
C LYS A 337 6.65 9.51 18.43
N GLY A 338 6.04 10.53 19.02
CA GLY A 338 6.56 11.29 20.17
C GLY A 338 7.70 12.25 19.88
N ARG A 339 8.31 12.24 18.68
CA ARG A 339 9.40 13.14 18.29
C ARG A 339 8.86 14.43 17.70
N ARG A 340 9.25 15.56 18.27
CA ARG A 340 8.85 16.90 17.81
C ARG A 340 9.45 17.23 16.46
N PHE A 341 8.71 17.96 15.66
CA PHE A 341 9.20 18.55 14.42
C PHE A 341 8.53 19.91 14.17
N ASN A 342 9.08 20.66 13.24
CA ASN A 342 8.64 22.02 12.94
C ASN A 342 7.20 22.03 12.38
N PRO A 343 6.23 22.67 13.04
CA PRO A 343 4.86 22.79 12.55
C PRO A 343 4.72 23.43 11.16
N ASN A 344 5.70 24.25 10.74
CA ASN A 344 5.73 24.84 9.40
C ASN A 344 5.86 23.79 8.28
N ILE A 345 6.22 22.54 8.61
CA ILE A 345 6.25 21.45 7.64
C ILE A 345 4.82 21.05 7.22
N ILE A 346 3.87 21.17 8.15
CA ILE A 346 2.45 20.86 7.89
C ILE A 346 1.67 22.12 7.53
N PHE A 347 1.87 23.22 8.24
CA PHE A 347 1.06 24.43 8.12
C PHE A 347 1.85 25.62 7.55
N ASP A 348 1.26 26.30 6.57
CA ASP A 348 1.59 27.66 6.20
C ASP A 348 0.88 28.61 7.19
N HIS A 349 1.62 29.05 8.21
CA HIS A 349 1.08 29.88 9.28
C HIS A 349 0.72 31.30 8.83
N VAL A 350 1.23 31.78 7.70
CA VAL A 350 0.89 33.09 7.14
C VAL A 350 -0.51 33.05 6.56
N ASN A 351 -0.77 32.04 5.73
CA ASN A 351 -2.04 31.86 5.04
C ASN A 351 -3.02 30.96 5.81
N ARG A 352 -2.61 30.38 6.93
CA ARG A 352 -3.40 29.48 7.80
C ARG A 352 -4.00 28.30 7.03
N ARG A 353 -3.18 27.67 6.19
CA ARG A 353 -3.54 26.52 5.35
C ARG A 353 -2.48 25.44 5.47
N LEU A 354 -2.76 24.27 4.91
CA LEU A 354 -1.73 23.25 4.76
C LEU A 354 -0.64 23.69 3.78
N GLN A 355 0.57 23.20 4.00
CA GLN A 355 1.66 23.32 3.04
C GLN A 355 1.36 22.48 1.78
N LYS A 356 1.82 22.99 0.64
CA LYS A 356 1.83 22.21 -0.60
C LYS A 356 3.06 21.30 -0.61
N SER A 357 2.95 20.18 0.07
CA SER A 357 4.09 19.27 0.26
C SER A 357 3.65 17.85 0.58
N THR A 358 4.52 16.90 0.25
CA THR A 358 4.38 15.50 0.62
C THR A 358 5.30 15.18 1.79
N LEU A 359 4.73 14.68 2.90
CA LEU A 359 5.47 14.18 4.04
C LEU A 359 5.85 12.71 3.80
N THR A 360 7.09 12.37 4.06
CA THR A 360 7.55 10.98 4.08
C THR A 360 7.80 10.59 5.53
N LEU A 361 6.96 9.70 6.06
CA LEU A 361 7.02 9.17 7.42
C LEU A 361 7.63 7.77 7.39
N ARG A 362 8.50 7.43 8.35
CA ARG A 362 9.18 6.14 8.42
C ARG A 362 8.82 5.42 9.71
N LYS A 363 8.71 4.10 9.64
CA LYS A 363 8.38 3.24 10.80
C LYS A 363 9.31 3.47 12.00
N ASN A 364 10.59 3.76 11.77
CA ASN A 364 11.58 4.07 12.80
C ASN A 364 11.45 5.48 13.43
N GLY A 365 10.39 6.22 13.10
CA GLY A 365 10.17 7.59 13.59
C GLY A 365 10.91 8.69 12.83
N GLY A 366 11.62 8.35 11.75
CA GLY A 366 12.20 9.31 10.83
C GLY A 366 11.13 9.96 9.95
N PHE A 367 11.32 11.23 9.60
CA PHE A 367 10.43 11.93 8.67
C PHE A 367 11.22 12.92 7.79
N SER A 368 10.66 13.24 6.65
CA SER A 368 11.13 14.30 5.76
C SER A 368 9.94 14.89 5.01
N SER A 369 10.09 16.10 4.45
CA SER A 369 9.07 16.72 3.59
C SER A 369 9.70 17.17 2.28
N LYS A 370 8.91 17.12 1.23
CA LYS A 370 9.27 17.63 -0.10
C LYS A 370 8.13 18.55 -0.55
N LYS A 371 8.45 19.79 -0.96
CA LYS A 371 7.48 20.68 -1.61
C LYS A 371 7.09 20.08 -2.97
N ASN A 372 5.80 20.10 -3.25
CA ASN A 372 5.23 19.66 -4.52
C ASN A 372 5.40 20.75 -5.59
#